data_49bda6e4e00b8781f34b53e7e6928e53
#
_entry.id   49bda6e4e00b8781f34b53e7e6928e53
#
_cell.length_a   1.000
_cell.length_b   1.000
_cell.length_c   1.000
_cell.angle_alpha   90.00
_cell.angle_beta   90.00
_cell.angle_gamma   90.00
#
_symmetry.space_group_name_H-M   'P 1'
#
loop_
_entity.id
_entity.type
_entity.pdbx_description
1 polymer ?
#
loop_
_entity_poly.entity_id
_entity_poly.type
_entity_poly.pdbx_seq_one_letter_code
_entity_poly.pdbx_strand_id
1 'polypeptide(L)'
;MPGFLPEFTGKKNLQLLGMLQEGVTEEDIEEAMNAVGLDPKDRRHYKKYSLGMKERLGIAQAILKKPKLILLDEPTNGIDSDGIQMLEELLRRLKEAGSTIVVTSHDRDFLDAVTSQCYEMKEGSLR
;
A
#
# COMPACT_ATOMS: atom_id res chain seq x y z
N MET A 1 -3.59 6.43 8.57
CA MET A 1 -3.86 6.90 7.21
C MET A 1 -5.12 7.74 7.21
N PRO A 2 -5.00 9.03 7.03
CA PRO A 2 -6.17 9.89 6.97
C PRO A 2 -6.98 9.60 5.70
N GLY A 3 -8.27 9.78 5.78
CA GLY A 3 -9.15 9.62 4.63
C GLY A 3 -9.99 8.37 4.63
N PHE A 4 -9.68 7.35 5.43
CA PHE A 4 -10.55 6.17 5.52
C PHE A 4 -11.65 6.38 6.55
N LEU A 5 -12.85 5.95 6.20
CA LEU A 5 -14.03 6.09 7.04
C LEU A 5 -14.25 4.82 7.85
N PRO A 6 -14.23 4.91 9.20
CA PRO A 6 -14.24 3.72 10.04
C PRO A 6 -15.53 2.91 9.95
N GLU A 7 -16.63 3.52 9.56
CA GLU A 7 -17.93 2.86 9.51
C GLU A 7 -18.21 2.12 8.20
N PHE A 8 -17.28 2.18 7.24
CA PHE A 8 -17.43 1.49 5.96
C PHE A 8 -16.43 0.35 5.82
N THR A 9 -16.74 -0.61 4.95
CA THR A 9 -15.82 -1.69 4.61
C THR A 9 -14.58 -1.13 3.90
N GLY A 10 -13.53 -1.94 3.80
CA GLY A 10 -12.34 -1.56 3.05
C GLY A 10 -12.66 -1.26 1.60
N LYS A 11 -13.44 -2.15 0.94
CA LYS A 11 -13.83 -1.94 -0.44
C LYS A 11 -14.61 -0.65 -0.63
N LYS A 12 -15.57 -0.37 0.26
CA LYS A 12 -16.37 0.86 0.17
C LYS A 12 -15.49 2.09 0.31
N ASN A 13 -14.52 2.05 1.21
CA ASN A 13 -13.55 3.13 1.35
C ASN A 13 -12.82 3.40 0.04
N LEU A 14 -12.33 2.36 -0.62
CA LEU A 14 -11.62 2.51 -1.89
C LEU A 14 -12.55 3.00 -3.01
N GLN A 15 -13.80 2.55 -3.01
CA GLN A 15 -14.80 3.04 -3.96
C GLN A 15 -15.01 4.55 -3.83
N LEU A 16 -15.16 5.04 -2.59
CA LEU A 16 -15.38 6.46 -2.34
C LEU A 16 -14.16 7.30 -2.74
N LEU A 17 -12.95 6.83 -2.40
CA LEU A 17 -11.73 7.52 -2.81
C LEU A 17 -11.52 7.46 -4.31
N GLY A 18 -11.90 6.35 -4.93
CA GLY A 18 -11.82 6.18 -6.37
C GLY A 18 -12.71 7.15 -7.16
N MET A 19 -13.79 7.62 -6.53
CA MET A 19 -14.66 8.63 -7.16
C MET A 19 -13.96 9.96 -7.37
N LEU A 20 -12.89 10.22 -6.60
CA LEU A 20 -12.09 11.44 -6.73
C LEU A 20 -11.00 11.30 -7.80
N GLN A 21 -10.81 10.10 -8.32
CA GLN A 21 -9.78 9.79 -9.30
C GLN A 21 -10.45 9.28 -10.57
N GLU A 22 -10.21 9.96 -11.67
CA GLU A 22 -10.84 9.61 -12.94
C GLU A 22 -10.44 8.21 -13.41
N GLY A 23 -11.42 7.44 -13.86
CA GLY A 23 -11.19 6.16 -14.50
C GLY A 23 -10.93 4.98 -13.59
N VAL A 24 -11.14 5.10 -12.27
CA VAL A 24 -11.02 3.96 -11.37
C VAL A 24 -12.27 3.09 -11.50
N THR A 25 -12.06 1.81 -11.83
CA THR A 25 -13.14 0.84 -11.99
C THR A 25 -13.24 -0.07 -10.78
N GLU A 26 -14.36 -0.80 -10.69
CA GLU A 26 -14.57 -1.85 -9.68
C GLU A 26 -13.44 -2.90 -9.76
N GLU A 27 -13.03 -3.27 -10.98
CA GLU A 27 -11.96 -4.23 -11.19
C GLU A 27 -10.62 -3.72 -10.66
N ASP A 28 -10.34 -2.43 -10.86
CA ASP A 28 -9.12 -1.82 -10.31
C ASP A 28 -9.06 -1.95 -8.80
N ILE A 29 -10.19 -1.71 -8.13
CA ILE A 29 -10.30 -1.80 -6.67
C ILE A 29 -10.08 -3.23 -6.20
N GLU A 30 -10.75 -4.20 -6.83
CA GLU A 30 -10.62 -5.60 -6.46
C GLU A 30 -9.20 -6.10 -6.69
N GLU A 31 -8.59 -5.72 -7.81
CA GLU A 31 -7.20 -6.07 -8.12
C GLU A 31 -6.24 -5.53 -7.06
N ALA A 32 -6.41 -4.26 -6.68
CA ALA A 32 -5.56 -3.65 -5.67
C ALA A 32 -5.71 -4.34 -4.30
N MET A 33 -6.94 -4.66 -3.90
CA MET A 33 -7.17 -5.36 -2.63
C MET A 33 -6.58 -6.76 -2.65
N ASN A 34 -6.78 -7.51 -3.73
CA ASN A 34 -6.21 -8.85 -3.86
C ASN A 34 -4.67 -8.79 -3.85
N ALA A 35 -4.09 -7.79 -4.49
CA ALA A 35 -2.63 -7.64 -4.56
C ALA A 35 -1.99 -7.46 -3.18
N VAL A 36 -2.72 -6.89 -2.23
CA VAL A 36 -2.22 -6.69 -0.85
C VAL A 36 -2.76 -7.75 0.12
N GLY A 37 -3.45 -8.76 -0.37
CA GLY A 37 -3.95 -9.86 0.46
C GLY A 37 -5.21 -9.53 1.25
N LEU A 38 -5.98 -8.55 0.82
CA LEU A 38 -7.28 -8.23 1.41
C LEU A 38 -8.39 -8.80 0.53
N ASP A 39 -9.39 -9.40 1.17
CA ASP A 39 -10.55 -9.94 0.46
C ASP A 39 -11.53 -8.81 0.15
N PRO A 40 -11.83 -8.53 -1.13
CA PRO A 40 -12.80 -7.51 -1.49
C PRO A 40 -14.21 -7.78 -0.96
N LYS A 41 -14.50 -9.04 -0.64
CA LYS A 41 -15.82 -9.46 -0.13
C LYS A 41 -15.93 -9.38 1.39
N ASP A 42 -14.85 -9.05 2.09
CA ASP A 42 -14.86 -8.91 3.54
C ASP A 42 -15.80 -7.79 3.94
N ARG A 43 -16.79 -8.11 4.78
CA ARG A 43 -17.82 -7.16 5.21
C ARG A 43 -17.46 -6.39 6.47
N ARG A 44 -16.31 -6.66 7.07
CA ARG A 44 -15.89 -5.92 8.26
C ARG A 44 -15.71 -4.45 7.93
N HIS A 45 -16.16 -3.60 8.85
CA HIS A 45 -15.90 -2.17 8.75
C HIS A 45 -14.42 -1.90 9.07
N TYR A 46 -13.90 -0.85 8.51
CA TYR A 46 -12.50 -0.46 8.68
C TYR A 46 -12.10 -0.37 10.15
N LYS A 47 -12.99 0.13 11.01
CA LYS A 47 -12.71 0.22 12.46
C LYS A 47 -12.41 -1.14 13.11
N LYS A 48 -12.84 -2.25 12.47
CA LYS A 48 -12.59 -3.60 12.96
C LYS A 48 -11.35 -4.24 12.33
N TYR A 49 -10.70 -3.55 11.42
CA TYR A 49 -9.48 -4.07 10.81
C TYR A 49 -8.35 -4.10 11.84
N SER A 50 -7.49 -5.12 11.74
CA SER A 50 -6.22 -5.12 12.46
C SER A 50 -5.31 -4.02 11.93
N LEU A 51 -4.25 -3.70 12.67
CA LEU A 51 -3.26 -2.72 12.20
C LEU A 51 -2.69 -3.14 10.84
N GLY A 52 -2.34 -4.43 10.69
CA GLY A 52 -1.82 -4.94 9.41
C GLY A 52 -2.81 -4.80 8.27
N MET A 53 -4.10 -5.05 8.52
CA MET A 53 -5.14 -4.87 7.51
C MET A 53 -5.30 -3.41 7.12
N LYS A 54 -5.23 -2.49 8.08
CA LYS A 54 -5.28 -1.06 7.82
C LYS A 54 -4.10 -0.61 6.96
N GLU A 55 -2.90 -1.10 7.27
CA GLU A 55 -1.71 -0.82 6.47
C GLU A 55 -1.86 -1.34 5.05
N ARG A 56 -2.37 -2.56 4.89
CA ARG A 56 -2.59 -3.14 3.56
C ARG A 56 -3.60 -2.34 2.75
N LEU A 57 -4.65 -1.84 3.38
CA LEU A 57 -5.62 -1.00 2.67
C LEU A 57 -4.99 0.31 2.20
N GLY A 58 -4.13 0.91 3.02
CA GLY A 58 -3.37 2.10 2.63
C GLY A 58 -2.47 1.84 1.42
N ILE A 59 -1.82 0.68 1.38
CA ILE A 59 -1.00 0.28 0.24
C ILE A 59 -1.89 0.08 -0.99
N ALA A 60 -3.04 -0.59 -0.84
CA ALA A 60 -3.98 -0.78 -1.94
C ALA A 60 -4.40 0.55 -2.56
N GLN A 61 -4.68 1.55 -1.72
CA GLN A 61 -5.01 2.89 -2.21
C GLN A 61 -3.85 3.48 -3.04
N ALA A 62 -2.63 3.33 -2.55
CA ALA A 62 -1.45 3.90 -3.21
C ALA A 62 -1.18 3.28 -4.58
N ILE A 63 -1.58 2.03 -4.78
CA ILE A 63 -1.31 1.31 -6.04
C ILE A 63 -2.49 1.26 -7.00
N LEU A 64 -3.62 1.90 -6.66
CA LEU A 64 -4.78 1.95 -7.55
C LEU A 64 -4.35 2.45 -8.92
N LYS A 65 -4.69 1.69 -9.96
CA LYS A 65 -4.36 2.00 -11.35
C LYS A 65 -2.86 2.05 -11.66
N LYS A 66 -2.04 1.44 -10.80
CA LYS A 66 -0.59 1.30 -11.02
C LYS A 66 0.05 2.63 -11.42
N PRO A 67 0.04 3.65 -10.56
CA PRO A 67 0.56 4.97 -10.89
C PRO A 67 2.06 4.91 -11.20
N LYS A 68 2.55 5.90 -11.94
CA LYS A 68 3.97 5.97 -12.27
C LYS A 68 4.85 6.25 -11.07
N LEU A 69 4.31 6.94 -10.07
CA LEU A 69 5.01 7.24 -8.83
C LEU A 69 4.19 6.73 -7.65
N ILE A 70 4.83 5.91 -6.83
CA ILE A 70 4.21 5.35 -5.62
C ILE A 70 5.04 5.77 -4.42
N LEU A 71 4.37 6.38 -3.43
CA LEU A 71 4.99 6.82 -2.19
C LEU A 71 4.48 5.97 -1.05
N LEU A 72 5.38 5.29 -0.34
CA LEU A 72 5.03 4.44 0.80
C LEU A 72 5.84 4.86 2.02
N ASP A 73 5.14 5.20 3.10
CA ASP A 73 5.75 5.62 4.36
C ASP A 73 5.58 4.50 5.38
N GLU A 74 6.70 3.90 5.79
CA GLU A 74 6.75 2.80 6.75
C GLU A 74 5.75 1.68 6.43
N PRO A 75 5.76 1.11 5.21
CA PRO A 75 4.71 0.18 4.79
C PRO A 75 4.76 -1.18 5.48
N THR A 76 5.87 -1.52 6.16
CA THR A 76 6.00 -2.77 6.89
C THR A 76 5.47 -2.69 8.32
N ASN A 77 5.08 -1.51 8.77
CA ASN A 77 4.63 -1.29 10.14
C ASN A 77 3.35 -2.10 10.42
N GLY A 78 3.40 -2.97 11.44
CA GLY A 78 2.25 -3.80 11.81
C GLY A 78 2.00 -4.99 10.90
N ILE A 79 2.88 -5.28 9.95
CA ILE A 79 2.76 -6.41 9.02
C ILE A 79 3.71 -7.53 9.46
N ASP A 80 3.23 -8.78 9.42
CA ASP A 80 4.05 -9.94 9.77
C ASP A 80 5.03 -10.30 8.63
N SER A 81 5.88 -11.31 8.88
CA SER A 81 6.92 -11.69 7.91
C SER A 81 6.36 -12.13 6.57
N ASP A 82 5.23 -12.86 6.57
CA ASP A 82 4.58 -13.27 5.33
C ASP A 82 4.04 -12.08 4.56
N GLY A 83 3.48 -11.11 5.27
CA GLY A 83 3.00 -9.86 4.67
C GLY A 83 4.13 -9.04 4.09
N ILE A 84 5.29 -9.01 4.76
CA ILE A 84 6.47 -8.31 4.25
C ILE A 84 6.97 -8.95 2.95
N GLN A 85 7.02 -10.29 2.89
CA GLN A 85 7.40 -10.98 1.65
C GLN A 85 6.43 -10.68 0.52
N MET A 86 5.15 -10.67 0.81
CA MET A 86 4.11 -10.31 -0.16
C MET A 86 4.33 -8.89 -0.69
N LEU A 87 4.63 -7.95 0.20
CA LEU A 87 4.88 -6.56 -0.17
C LEU A 87 6.15 -6.44 -1.04
N GLU A 88 7.23 -7.15 -0.68
CA GLU A 88 8.46 -7.16 -1.48
C GLU A 88 8.18 -7.62 -2.91
N GLU A 89 7.42 -8.70 -3.05
CA GLU A 89 7.05 -9.24 -4.36
C GLU A 89 6.18 -8.27 -5.14
N LEU A 90 5.21 -7.65 -4.49
CA LEU A 90 4.33 -6.66 -5.10
C LEU A 90 5.13 -5.47 -5.63
N LEU A 91 6.04 -4.93 -4.82
CA LEU A 91 6.86 -3.78 -5.22
C LEU A 91 7.78 -4.12 -6.39
N ARG A 92 8.32 -5.34 -6.41
CA ARG A 92 9.14 -5.79 -7.54
C ARG A 92 8.33 -5.81 -8.82
N ARG A 93 7.11 -6.36 -8.78
CA ARG A 93 6.23 -6.41 -9.96
C ARG A 93 5.84 -5.02 -10.46
N LEU A 94 5.55 -4.11 -9.53
CA LEU A 94 5.20 -2.74 -9.90
C LEU A 94 6.38 -2.00 -10.54
N LYS A 95 7.58 -2.22 -10.01
CA LYS A 95 8.81 -1.64 -10.56
C LYS A 95 9.07 -2.18 -11.96
N GLU A 96 8.92 -3.48 -12.17
CA GLU A 96 9.08 -4.09 -13.49
C GLU A 96 8.05 -3.57 -14.49
N ALA A 97 6.86 -3.22 -14.01
CA ALA A 97 5.80 -2.64 -14.83
C ALA A 97 6.01 -1.15 -15.13
N GLY A 98 7.06 -0.54 -14.60
CA GLY A 98 7.42 0.84 -14.91
C GLY A 98 7.15 1.87 -13.81
N SER A 99 6.65 1.46 -12.66
CA SER A 99 6.43 2.41 -11.55
C SER A 99 7.74 2.77 -10.87
N THR A 100 7.87 4.02 -10.45
CA THR A 100 8.91 4.48 -9.55
C THR A 100 8.36 4.44 -8.13
N ILE A 101 9.10 3.82 -7.22
CA ILE A 101 8.64 3.63 -5.84
C ILE A 101 9.60 4.33 -4.90
N VAL A 102 9.04 5.20 -4.05
CA VAL A 102 9.78 5.86 -2.97
C VAL A 102 9.24 5.30 -1.66
N VAL A 103 10.12 4.73 -0.87
CA VAL A 103 9.78 4.06 0.38
C VAL A 103 10.58 4.65 1.51
N THR A 104 9.91 4.96 2.62
CA THR A 104 10.61 5.23 3.89
C THR A 104 10.42 4.03 4.81
N SER A 105 11.46 3.63 5.52
CA SER A 105 11.38 2.52 6.46
C SER A 105 12.57 2.50 7.40
N HIS A 106 12.37 2.02 8.61
CA HIS A 106 13.44 1.69 9.56
C HIS A 106 13.89 0.24 9.42
N ASP A 107 13.20 -0.56 8.60
CA ASP A 107 13.53 -1.95 8.34
C ASP A 107 14.56 -2.03 7.21
N ARG A 108 15.83 -2.20 7.59
CA ARG A 108 16.95 -2.26 6.63
C ARG A 108 16.84 -3.45 5.70
N ASP A 109 16.44 -4.61 6.21
CA ASP A 109 16.34 -5.81 5.40
C ASP A 109 15.30 -5.63 4.30
N PHE A 110 14.17 -4.99 4.65
CA PHE A 110 13.14 -4.67 3.68
C PHE A 110 13.67 -3.70 2.62
N LEU A 111 14.34 -2.63 3.04
CA LEU A 111 14.89 -1.65 2.10
C LEU A 111 15.90 -2.29 1.16
N ASP A 112 16.78 -3.12 1.69
CA ASP A 112 17.79 -3.81 0.87
C ASP A 112 17.14 -4.75 -0.16
N ALA A 113 16.00 -5.35 0.20
CA ALA A 113 15.29 -6.27 -0.69
C ALA A 113 14.54 -5.55 -1.82
N VAL A 114 14.07 -4.32 -1.61
CA VAL A 114 13.18 -3.65 -2.57
C VAL A 114 13.81 -2.48 -3.30
N THR A 115 14.99 -2.01 -2.89
CA THR A 115 15.59 -0.83 -3.51
C THR A 115 16.99 -1.13 -4.03
N SER A 116 17.34 -0.48 -5.13
CA SER A 116 18.71 -0.47 -5.64
C SER A 116 19.53 0.72 -5.12
N GLN A 117 18.83 1.72 -4.58
CA GLN A 117 19.46 2.91 -3.97
C GLN A 117 18.77 3.21 -2.67
N CYS A 118 19.57 3.48 -1.64
CA CYS A 118 19.07 3.81 -0.32
C CYS A 118 19.71 5.11 0.14
N TYR A 119 18.87 6.04 0.60
CA TYR A 119 19.32 7.32 1.15
C TYR A 119 18.86 7.42 2.60
N GLU A 120 19.70 7.95 3.45
CA GLU A 120 19.37 8.15 4.85
C GLU A 120 19.08 9.62 5.11
N MET A 121 17.94 9.89 5.75
CA MET A 121 17.58 11.22 6.22
C MET A 121 18.03 11.38 7.66
N LYS A 122 18.80 12.41 7.93
CA LYS A 122 19.30 12.70 9.27
C LYS A 122 19.23 14.20 9.50
N GLU A 123 18.52 14.59 10.55
CA GLU A 123 18.33 16.00 10.91
C GLU A 123 17.77 16.84 9.75
N GLY A 124 16.88 16.22 8.96
CA GLY A 124 16.26 16.87 7.82
C GLY A 124 17.14 16.95 6.58
N SER A 125 18.32 16.36 6.60
CA SER A 125 19.24 16.32 5.45
C SER A 125 19.30 14.93 4.85
N LEU A 126 19.26 14.87 3.54
CA LEU A 126 19.35 13.61 2.79
C LEU A 126 20.82 13.19 2.69
N ARG A 127 21.09 11.93 2.98
CA ARG A 127 22.44 11.38 2.91
C ARG A 127 22.52 10.19 1.99
#